data_8d73136b742c131a1cf063a9a202a6db
#
_entry.id   8d73136b742c131a1cf063a9a202a6db
#
_cell.length_a   1.000
_cell.length_b   1.000
_cell.length_c   1.000
_cell.angle_alpha   90.00
_cell.angle_beta   90.00
_cell.angle_gamma   90.00
#
_symmetry.space_group_name_H-M   'P 1'
#
loop_
_entity.id
_entity.type
_entity.pdbx_description
1 polymer ?
#
loop_
_entity_poly.entity_id
_entity_poly.type
_entity_poly.pdbx_seq_one_letter_code
_entity_poly.pdbx_strand_id
1 'polypeptide(L)'
;MRGLRIPLALAAALAIVGCHHDINLLSPADGGAAGSGGSGGASRGGAGGGGGAGGAANPACNGAGSPIVLPTTTGAPCAAALASRGHRFVLCSCGDMTAPARIRSDSFDSTNPAFIDETAAAYGVNGSLNAIGEMRAGGAFYVAGANGVTAASQFRTGTSLRVGGPMTMTSTDNADVGGDAFINGSVTGNVRVAGTLHVPAGATLGGGVERGALVNEPVTVAPSCDCSAGFVDVAGAIAAAAANNVDAATGRSPTELASLTAPKILDLDCGSYYFTAIDASAAVTVVVHGHALLAVAGDVTVRAGFAVQLDPSAELDLLIGGGLTTRNGLEFGTTIAPARFRVWIAGTSSVVFDGAPWIGAVIHAPAAAVTATGGLPLSGSLLAHSISIGADSMVHYDRAILAAGSICGEPAAAVVP
;
A
#
# COMPACT_ATOMS: atom_id res chain seq x y z
N MET A 1 -49.15 49.29 -13.15
CA MET A 1 -48.78 49.49 -11.71
C MET A 1 -49.32 48.31 -10.93
N ARG A 2 -48.48 47.32 -10.59
CA ARG A 2 -48.67 46.34 -9.53
C ARG A 2 -47.29 45.76 -9.22
N GLY A 3 -46.71 46.16 -8.08
CA GLY A 3 -45.43 45.73 -7.64
C GLY A 3 -45.43 44.30 -7.11
N LEU A 4 -44.50 43.50 -7.57
CA LEU A 4 -44.27 42.14 -7.12
C LEU A 4 -43.17 42.21 -6.00
N ARG A 5 -43.55 41.92 -4.78
CA ARG A 5 -42.63 41.80 -3.65
C ARG A 5 -42.10 40.37 -3.62
N ILE A 6 -40.78 40.20 -3.71
CA ILE A 6 -40.08 38.94 -3.53
C ILE A 6 -39.71 38.84 -2.05
N PRO A 7 -40.02 37.74 -1.33
CA PRO A 7 -39.59 37.57 0.04
C PRO A 7 -38.13 37.09 0.07
N LEU A 8 -37.36 37.70 0.96
CA LEU A 8 -36.00 37.37 1.31
C LEU A 8 -35.99 35.98 1.99
N ALA A 9 -35.36 35.00 1.39
CA ALA A 9 -35.11 33.71 1.99
C ALA A 9 -33.84 33.77 2.85
N LEU A 10 -34.01 33.42 4.10
CA LEU A 10 -33.01 33.35 5.17
C LEU A 10 -32.01 32.23 4.83
N ALA A 11 -30.74 32.55 4.57
CA ALA A 11 -29.68 31.59 4.43
C ALA A 11 -29.18 31.17 5.81
N ALA A 12 -29.52 29.96 6.23
CA ALA A 12 -28.95 29.35 7.40
C ALA A 12 -27.51 28.91 7.09
N ALA A 13 -26.52 29.57 7.68
CA ALA A 13 -25.14 29.17 7.65
C ALA A 13 -24.96 27.94 8.54
N LEU A 14 -24.76 26.77 7.93
CA LEU A 14 -24.34 25.55 8.62
C LEU A 14 -22.84 25.66 8.87
N ALA A 15 -22.44 25.96 10.11
CA ALA A 15 -21.06 25.90 10.57
C ALA A 15 -20.65 24.42 10.65
N ILE A 16 -19.90 23.94 9.66
CA ILE A 16 -19.20 22.67 9.73
C ILE A 16 -18.00 22.89 10.64
N VAL A 17 -18.10 22.42 11.87
CA VAL A 17 -16.95 22.27 12.77
C VAL A 17 -16.09 21.15 12.21
N GLY A 18 -15.08 21.52 11.45
CA GLY A 18 -14.02 20.61 11.03
C GLY A 18 -13.15 20.30 12.24
N CYS A 19 -13.17 19.05 12.71
CA CYS A 19 -12.15 18.55 13.62
C CYS A 19 -10.83 18.47 12.86
N HIS A 20 -10.01 19.52 12.96
CA HIS A 20 -8.60 19.43 12.69
C HIS A 20 -7.98 18.57 13.79
N HIS A 21 -7.57 17.36 13.48
CA HIS A 21 -6.62 16.64 14.30
C HIS A 21 -5.24 17.20 13.99
N ASP A 22 -4.82 18.15 14.81
CA ASP A 22 -3.41 18.57 14.88
C ASP A 22 -2.61 17.38 15.42
N ILE A 23 -1.80 16.76 14.56
CA ILE A 23 -0.78 15.81 14.97
C ILE A 23 0.32 16.61 15.66
N ASN A 24 0.27 16.68 16.98
CA ASN A 24 1.37 17.18 17.79
C ASN A 24 2.56 16.22 17.65
N LEU A 25 3.52 16.61 16.81
CA LEU A 25 4.86 16.05 16.81
C LEU A 25 5.50 16.40 18.15
N LEU A 26 5.54 15.44 19.06
CA LEU A 26 6.31 15.55 20.30
C LEU A 26 7.79 15.71 19.95
N SER A 27 8.31 16.90 20.16
CA SER A 27 9.74 17.17 20.19
C SER A 27 10.40 16.28 21.22
N PRO A 28 11.57 15.67 20.93
CA PRO A 28 12.33 14.97 21.94
C PRO A 28 12.89 15.99 22.95
N ALA A 29 12.53 15.84 24.21
CA ALA A 29 13.07 16.60 25.31
C ALA A 29 14.53 16.21 25.55
N ASP A 30 15.33 17.25 25.70
CA ASP A 30 16.76 17.26 25.97
C ASP A 30 17.18 16.44 27.20
N GLY A 31 18.33 15.81 27.01
CA GLY A 31 19.42 15.53 27.89
C GLY A 31 19.26 15.48 29.40
N GLY A 32 19.57 14.35 29.97
CA GLY A 32 19.85 14.20 31.40
C GLY A 32 21.02 13.23 31.62
N ALA A 33 22.09 13.76 32.20
CA ALA A 33 23.40 13.19 32.33
C ALA A 33 23.51 11.94 33.23
N ALA A 34 24.53 11.20 32.94
CA ALA A 34 25.26 10.17 33.69
C ALA A 34 25.04 10.09 35.21
N GLY A 35 24.78 8.87 35.69
CA GLY A 35 24.93 8.44 37.06
C GLY A 35 25.53 7.04 37.13
N SER A 36 26.79 6.96 37.48
CA SER A 36 27.58 5.78 37.73
C SER A 36 27.31 5.21 39.10
N GLY A 37 27.29 3.89 39.26
CA GLY A 37 27.73 3.23 40.45
C GLY A 37 26.66 2.47 41.25
N GLY A 38 26.93 1.18 41.53
CA GLY A 38 26.23 0.40 42.54
C GLY A 38 26.35 -1.10 42.34
N SER A 39 27.47 -1.64 42.75
CA SER A 39 27.70 -3.06 42.90
C SER A 39 26.97 -3.64 44.12
N GLY A 40 26.48 -4.90 44.04
CA GLY A 40 26.40 -5.77 45.17
C GLY A 40 25.01 -6.21 45.61
N GLY A 41 24.78 -7.52 45.66
CA GLY A 41 23.67 -8.09 46.37
C GLY A 41 23.28 -9.48 45.91
N ALA A 42 24.11 -10.46 46.27
CA ALA A 42 23.70 -11.86 46.23
C ALA A 42 22.71 -12.14 47.37
N SER A 43 21.52 -12.66 47.07
CA SER A 43 20.69 -13.32 48.06
C SER A 43 20.19 -14.64 47.49
N ARG A 44 20.54 -15.69 48.28
CA ARG A 44 20.10 -17.06 48.16
C ARG A 44 18.65 -17.26 48.59
N GLY A 45 17.96 -18.20 47.91
CA GLY A 45 17.10 -19.16 48.59
C GLY A 45 15.62 -18.88 48.49
N GLY A 46 14.92 -19.76 47.77
CA GLY A 46 13.50 -19.94 47.83
C GLY A 46 13.05 -21.01 46.86
N ALA A 47 13.18 -22.30 47.25
CA ALA A 47 12.53 -23.40 46.54
C ALA A 47 11.05 -23.41 46.93
N GLY A 48 10.16 -23.49 45.98
CA GLY A 48 8.76 -23.73 46.27
C GLY A 48 7.85 -23.57 45.09
N GLY A 49 7.39 -24.68 44.51
CA GLY A 49 6.04 -24.75 43.95
C GLY A 49 5.89 -24.89 42.48
N GLY A 50 5.63 -26.11 42.06
CA GLY A 50 4.62 -26.49 41.04
C GLY A 50 4.73 -25.91 39.65
N GLY A 51 5.50 -26.59 38.79
CA GLY A 51 5.62 -26.29 37.39
C GLY A 51 4.33 -26.50 36.61
N GLY A 52 3.74 -25.40 36.09
CA GLY A 52 3.09 -25.45 34.82
C GLY A 52 4.18 -25.66 33.77
N ALA A 53 4.00 -26.62 32.88
CA ALA A 53 4.84 -26.77 31.70
C ALA A 53 4.71 -25.50 30.87
N GLY A 54 5.54 -24.51 31.17
CA GLY A 54 5.74 -23.34 30.29
C GLY A 54 6.27 -23.92 28.99
N GLY A 55 5.50 -23.72 27.91
CA GLY A 55 5.93 -23.99 26.55
C GLY A 55 7.33 -23.40 26.42
N ALA A 56 8.29 -24.22 25.96
CA ALA A 56 9.64 -23.80 25.74
C ALA A 56 9.58 -22.56 24.82
N ALA A 57 9.97 -21.40 25.38
CA ALA A 57 10.08 -20.17 24.60
C ALA A 57 10.89 -20.52 23.36
N ASN A 58 10.34 -20.28 22.19
CA ASN A 58 11.01 -20.55 20.93
C ASN A 58 12.34 -19.76 20.95
N PRO A 59 13.51 -20.45 21.01
CA PRO A 59 14.79 -19.78 21.15
C PRO A 59 15.10 -18.83 19.98
N ALA A 60 14.36 -18.90 18.86
CA ALA A 60 14.42 -17.97 17.76
C ALA A 60 13.82 -16.58 18.07
N CYS A 61 13.09 -16.41 19.18
CA CYS A 61 12.38 -15.18 19.55
C CYS A 61 13.09 -14.31 20.56
N ASN A 62 14.42 -14.43 20.73
CA ASN A 62 15.18 -13.44 21.47
C ASN A 62 15.28 -12.15 20.65
N GLY A 63 14.56 -11.10 21.07
CA GLY A 63 14.42 -9.85 20.34
C GLY A 63 13.40 -9.97 19.19
N ALA A 64 13.71 -9.39 18.01
CA ALA A 64 12.83 -9.44 16.84
C ALA A 64 12.72 -10.83 16.20
N GLY A 65 13.56 -11.79 16.58
CA GLY A 65 13.68 -13.10 15.94
C GLY A 65 14.46 -13.06 14.61
N SER A 66 14.55 -14.22 13.96
CA SER A 66 15.16 -14.30 12.63
C SER A 66 14.19 -13.75 11.56
N PRO A 67 14.68 -13.03 10.53
CA PRO A 67 13.86 -12.62 9.42
C PRO A 67 13.14 -13.81 8.76
N ILE A 68 11.90 -13.61 8.39
CA ILE A 68 11.13 -14.60 7.64
C ILE A 68 11.62 -14.59 6.18
N VAL A 69 11.99 -15.77 5.68
CA VAL A 69 12.45 -15.97 4.31
C VAL A 69 11.32 -16.59 3.49
N LEU A 70 10.89 -15.88 2.46
CA LEU A 70 9.85 -16.35 1.54
C LEU A 70 10.47 -17.08 0.34
N PRO A 71 9.92 -18.20 -0.12
CA PRO A 71 10.38 -18.86 -1.32
C PRO A 71 10.08 -18.02 -2.57
N THR A 72 11.01 -18.01 -3.52
CA THR A 72 10.77 -17.47 -4.85
C THR A 72 10.53 -18.61 -5.82
N THR A 73 9.89 -18.32 -6.96
CA THR A 73 9.67 -19.33 -8.01
C THR A 73 10.96 -19.83 -8.66
N THR A 74 12.07 -19.13 -8.48
CA THR A 74 13.41 -19.57 -8.93
C THR A 74 14.14 -20.43 -7.91
N GLY A 75 13.52 -20.68 -6.73
CA GLY A 75 14.10 -21.48 -5.65
C GLY A 75 15.18 -20.77 -4.84
N ALA A 76 15.57 -19.53 -5.15
CA ALA A 76 16.49 -18.76 -4.34
C ALA A 76 15.72 -18.15 -3.15
N PRO A 77 16.14 -18.39 -1.90
CA PRO A 77 15.50 -17.76 -0.76
C PRO A 77 15.79 -16.25 -0.78
N CYS A 78 14.72 -15.45 -0.84
CA CYS A 78 14.85 -14.00 -0.83
C CYS A 78 13.74 -13.33 -0.03
N ALA A 79 14.08 -12.75 1.11
CA ALA A 79 13.12 -12.00 1.91
C ALA A 79 12.85 -10.60 1.36
N ALA A 80 13.64 -10.11 0.42
CA ALA A 80 13.76 -8.68 0.32
C ALA A 80 13.91 -8.07 -1.09
N ALA A 81 14.40 -8.77 -2.11
CA ALA A 81 14.52 -8.23 -3.48
C ALA A 81 13.16 -7.93 -4.16
N LEU A 82 12.08 -8.28 -3.49
CA LEU A 82 10.71 -8.17 -3.96
C LEU A 82 10.23 -6.74 -4.03
N ALA A 83 10.68 -5.90 -3.12
CA ALA A 83 10.23 -4.52 -3.01
C ALA A 83 10.69 -3.66 -4.19
N SER A 84 11.95 -3.82 -4.63
CA SER A 84 12.52 -3.01 -5.72
C SER A 84 11.88 -3.29 -7.09
N ARG A 85 11.32 -4.48 -7.30
CA ARG A 85 10.69 -4.87 -8.57
C ARG A 85 9.19 -4.63 -8.58
N GLY A 86 8.47 -5.01 -7.51
CA GLY A 86 7.01 -4.94 -7.43
C GLY A 86 6.47 -3.63 -6.85
N HIS A 87 7.25 -2.92 -6.04
CA HIS A 87 6.76 -1.83 -5.21
C HIS A 87 7.49 -0.49 -5.39
N ARG A 88 8.04 -0.23 -6.57
CA ARG A 88 8.63 1.08 -6.92
C ARG A 88 7.60 2.19 -7.19
N PHE A 89 6.33 1.84 -7.21
CA PHE A 89 5.19 2.75 -7.37
C PHE A 89 4.32 2.72 -6.13
N VAL A 90 3.71 3.84 -5.80
CA VAL A 90 2.73 3.88 -4.70
C VAL A 90 1.50 3.06 -5.05
N LEU A 91 1.01 3.15 -6.29
CA LEU A 91 -0.01 2.28 -6.85
C LEU A 91 0.50 1.72 -8.18
N CYS A 92 0.41 0.40 -8.33
CA CYS A 92 0.78 -0.32 -9.54
C CYS A 92 -0.36 -1.25 -9.98
N SER A 93 -0.96 -0.98 -11.14
CA SER A 93 -2.04 -1.78 -11.71
C SER A 93 -1.54 -2.59 -12.89
N CYS A 94 -1.71 -3.91 -12.86
CA CYS A 94 -1.35 -4.82 -13.94
C CYS A 94 -2.30 -4.72 -15.14
N GLY A 95 -3.53 -4.29 -14.91
CA GLY A 95 -4.55 -3.98 -15.90
C GLY A 95 -4.97 -2.52 -15.78
N ASP A 96 -6.26 -2.28 -15.95
CA ASP A 96 -6.82 -0.95 -15.91
C ASP A 96 -6.90 -0.40 -14.47
N MET A 97 -6.86 0.93 -14.36
CA MET A 97 -7.11 1.65 -13.12
C MET A 97 -8.28 2.61 -13.30
N THR A 98 -9.21 2.61 -12.35
CA THR A 98 -10.35 3.54 -12.31
C THR A 98 -10.34 4.34 -11.03
N ALA A 99 -10.42 5.66 -11.15
CA ALA A 99 -10.43 6.61 -10.06
C ALA A 99 -11.67 7.52 -10.16
N PRO A 100 -12.85 7.08 -9.69
CA PRO A 100 -14.07 7.90 -9.69
C PRO A 100 -14.01 9.06 -8.69
N ALA A 101 -13.14 8.98 -7.68
CA ALA A 101 -12.95 10.00 -6.66
C ALA A 101 -11.53 10.58 -6.71
N ARG A 102 -11.27 11.57 -5.86
CA ARG A 102 -9.98 12.24 -5.77
C ARG A 102 -8.91 11.32 -5.17
N ILE A 103 -7.76 11.22 -5.87
CA ILE A 103 -6.59 10.50 -5.38
C ILE A 103 -5.38 11.44 -5.45
N ARG A 104 -4.69 11.59 -4.32
CA ARG A 104 -3.44 12.34 -4.22
C ARG A 104 -2.35 11.49 -3.64
N SER A 105 -1.12 11.69 -4.10
CA SER A 105 0.04 11.00 -3.53
C SER A 105 1.17 11.95 -3.20
N ASP A 106 1.89 11.60 -2.15
CA ASP A 106 3.20 12.11 -1.78
C ASP A 106 4.12 10.96 -1.35
N SER A 107 5.33 11.28 -0.91
CA SER A 107 6.26 10.28 -0.40
C SER A 107 7.02 10.77 0.82
N PHE A 108 7.45 9.80 1.62
CA PHE A 108 8.30 9.98 2.78
C PHE A 108 9.37 8.86 2.83
N ASP A 109 10.22 8.89 3.82
CA ASP A 109 11.20 7.85 4.08
C ASP A 109 11.16 7.49 5.57
N SER A 110 10.64 6.30 5.88
CA SER A 110 10.50 5.84 7.27
C SER A 110 11.84 5.61 7.97
N THR A 111 12.94 5.49 7.23
CA THR A 111 14.31 5.41 7.79
C THR A 111 14.92 6.79 8.02
N ASN A 112 14.36 7.83 7.43
CA ASN A 112 14.78 9.22 7.57
C ASN A 112 13.56 10.15 7.71
N PRO A 113 12.95 10.26 8.89
CA PRO A 113 11.70 11.00 9.08
C PRO A 113 11.77 12.49 8.73
N ALA A 114 12.97 13.07 8.63
CA ALA A 114 13.16 14.46 8.19
C ALA A 114 13.02 14.62 6.66
N PHE A 115 12.97 13.52 5.92
CA PHE A 115 12.87 13.53 4.48
C PHE A 115 11.41 13.56 4.03
N ILE A 116 11.02 14.61 3.36
CA ILE A 116 9.73 14.73 2.66
C ILE A 116 10.05 15.06 1.20
N ASP A 117 9.74 14.14 0.30
CA ASP A 117 9.93 14.35 -1.14
C ASP A 117 8.63 13.96 -1.88
N GLU A 118 7.86 14.96 -2.26
CA GLU A 118 6.62 14.71 -2.98
C GLU A 118 6.87 14.01 -4.33
N THR A 119 8.07 14.12 -4.92
CA THR A 119 8.34 13.70 -6.30
C THR A 119 8.56 12.18 -6.46
N ALA A 120 8.78 11.43 -5.39
CA ALA A 120 9.02 9.99 -5.46
C ALA A 120 7.72 9.15 -5.58
N ALA A 121 6.55 9.72 -5.27
CA ALA A 121 5.27 9.00 -5.32
C ALA A 121 4.75 8.92 -6.76
N ALA A 122 5.17 7.90 -7.51
CA ALA A 122 4.76 7.64 -8.88
C ALA A 122 3.66 6.58 -8.96
N TYR A 123 2.90 6.59 -10.07
CA TYR A 123 1.89 5.59 -10.42
C TYR A 123 2.29 4.79 -11.65
N GLY A 124 2.01 3.48 -11.61
CA GLY A 124 2.17 2.57 -12.73
C GLY A 124 0.84 1.92 -13.12
N VAL A 125 0.50 1.94 -14.40
CA VAL A 125 -0.72 1.30 -14.94
C VAL A 125 -0.34 0.61 -16.25
N ASN A 126 -0.34 -0.71 -16.26
CA ASN A 126 -0.04 -1.47 -17.49
C ASN A 126 -1.22 -1.47 -18.47
N GLY A 127 -2.44 -1.33 -17.95
CA GLY A 127 -3.65 -1.06 -18.74
C GLY A 127 -3.86 0.43 -18.98
N SER A 128 -5.12 0.82 -19.04
CA SER A 128 -5.56 2.21 -19.26
C SER A 128 -6.02 2.86 -17.96
N LEU A 129 -5.94 4.18 -17.90
CA LEU A 129 -6.36 4.97 -16.75
C LEU A 129 -7.66 5.73 -17.06
N ASN A 130 -8.69 5.50 -16.24
CA ASN A 130 -9.91 6.29 -16.24
C ASN A 130 -10.00 7.12 -14.94
N ALA A 131 -9.63 8.40 -15.00
CA ALA A 131 -9.62 9.33 -13.89
C ALA A 131 -10.85 10.25 -13.95
N ILE A 132 -11.94 9.85 -13.28
CA ILE A 132 -13.17 10.66 -13.21
C ILE A 132 -13.00 11.77 -12.16
N GLY A 133 -12.43 11.43 -11.00
CA GLY A 133 -12.04 12.36 -9.96
C GLY A 133 -10.67 13.02 -10.21
N GLU A 134 -10.31 13.97 -9.35
CA GLU A 134 -8.97 14.58 -9.39
C GLU A 134 -7.90 13.52 -9.14
N MET A 135 -6.86 13.49 -9.99
CA MET A 135 -5.67 12.68 -9.75
C MET A 135 -4.42 13.53 -9.69
N ARG A 136 -3.69 13.39 -8.58
CA ARG A 136 -2.43 14.09 -8.37
C ARG A 136 -1.34 13.14 -7.91
N ALA A 137 -0.31 13.00 -8.72
CA ALA A 137 0.95 12.37 -8.32
C ALA A 137 1.98 13.43 -7.96
N GLY A 138 2.69 13.25 -6.85
CA GLY A 138 3.91 14.01 -6.59
C GLY A 138 5.02 13.67 -7.60
N GLY A 139 5.14 12.39 -7.99
CA GLY A 139 6.06 11.87 -8.99
C GLY A 139 5.49 11.77 -10.40
N ALA A 140 5.89 10.71 -11.11
CA ALA A 140 5.50 10.44 -12.50
C ALA A 140 4.23 9.57 -12.61
N PHE A 141 3.60 9.62 -13.79
CA PHE A 141 2.60 8.66 -14.24
C PHE A 141 3.12 7.85 -15.43
N TYR A 142 2.95 6.52 -15.36
CA TYR A 142 3.24 5.57 -16.43
C TYR A 142 1.97 4.79 -16.75
N VAL A 143 1.40 4.99 -17.93
CA VAL A 143 0.19 4.30 -18.41
C VAL A 143 0.53 3.62 -19.72
N ALA A 144 0.67 2.28 -19.75
CA ALA A 144 1.13 1.55 -20.92
C ALA A 144 -0.01 1.12 -21.87
N GLY A 145 -1.25 1.13 -21.40
CA GLY A 145 -2.41 0.68 -22.18
C GLY A 145 -2.69 1.50 -23.43
N ALA A 146 -3.10 0.82 -24.50
CA ALA A 146 -3.37 1.43 -25.78
C ALA A 146 -4.56 2.43 -25.79
N ASN A 147 -5.50 2.30 -24.84
CA ASN A 147 -6.58 3.28 -24.66
C ASN A 147 -6.12 4.54 -23.91
N GLY A 148 -4.90 4.52 -23.34
CA GLY A 148 -4.25 5.67 -22.73
C GLY A 148 -4.92 6.18 -21.46
N VAL A 149 -5.07 7.50 -21.39
CA VAL A 149 -5.64 8.22 -20.24
C VAL A 149 -6.91 8.96 -20.66
N THR A 150 -7.99 8.73 -19.92
CA THR A 150 -9.18 9.57 -19.96
C THR A 150 -9.35 10.22 -18.59
N ALA A 151 -9.36 11.55 -18.53
CA ALA A 151 -9.53 12.30 -17.30
C ALA A 151 -10.70 13.29 -17.41
N ALA A 152 -11.60 13.25 -16.43
CA ALA A 152 -12.79 14.10 -16.38
C ALA A 152 -12.69 15.22 -15.32
N SER A 153 -11.58 15.28 -14.59
CA SER A 153 -11.28 16.31 -13.61
C SER A 153 -9.78 16.65 -13.65
N GLN A 154 -9.30 17.47 -12.74
CA GLN A 154 -7.90 17.88 -12.67
C GLN A 154 -6.96 16.64 -12.60
N PHE A 155 -5.96 16.63 -13.49
CA PHE A 155 -4.93 15.61 -13.53
C PHE A 155 -3.55 16.27 -13.38
N ARG A 156 -2.75 15.85 -12.41
CA ARG A 156 -1.42 16.44 -12.18
C ARG A 156 -0.36 15.39 -11.96
N THR A 157 0.80 15.63 -12.57
CA THR A 157 2.03 14.89 -12.27
C THR A 157 3.15 15.88 -11.96
N GLY A 158 3.87 15.64 -10.88
CA GLY A 158 4.97 16.53 -10.45
C GLY A 158 6.18 16.44 -11.35
N THR A 159 6.37 15.31 -12.04
CA THR A 159 7.52 15.08 -12.93
C THR A 159 7.05 14.72 -14.35
N SER A 160 7.26 13.50 -14.82
CA SER A 160 6.97 13.10 -16.19
C SER A 160 5.65 12.35 -16.34
N LEU A 161 5.10 12.38 -17.55
CA LEU A 161 3.94 11.60 -17.97
C LEU A 161 4.31 10.71 -19.15
N ARG A 162 4.04 9.40 -19.07
CA ARG A 162 4.22 8.46 -20.18
C ARG A 162 2.93 7.70 -20.44
N VAL A 163 2.40 7.80 -21.66
CA VAL A 163 1.12 7.22 -22.04
C VAL A 163 1.27 6.43 -23.35
N GLY A 164 0.98 5.12 -23.31
CA GLY A 164 1.04 4.20 -24.46
C GLY A 164 -0.12 4.33 -25.45
N GLY A 165 -1.06 5.22 -25.21
CA GLY A 165 -2.21 5.55 -26.05
C GLY A 165 -2.51 7.05 -26.05
N PRO A 166 -3.73 7.48 -26.41
CA PRO A 166 -4.12 8.87 -26.39
C PRO A 166 -4.29 9.42 -24.97
N MET A 167 -4.22 10.73 -24.82
CA MET A 167 -4.61 11.46 -23.63
C MET A 167 -5.81 12.36 -23.91
N THR A 168 -6.89 12.15 -23.17
CA THR A 168 -8.14 12.88 -23.34
C THR A 168 -8.58 13.53 -22.04
N MET A 169 -8.66 14.86 -22.02
CA MET A 169 -9.37 15.61 -20.99
C MET A 169 -10.79 15.85 -21.46
N THR A 170 -11.77 15.35 -20.70
CA THR A 170 -13.19 15.46 -21.08
C THR A 170 -13.91 16.64 -20.41
N SER A 171 -13.23 17.32 -19.47
CA SER A 171 -13.71 18.52 -18.77
C SER A 171 -12.96 19.77 -19.21
N THR A 172 -13.36 20.91 -18.67
CA THR A 172 -12.64 22.19 -18.79
C THR A 172 -11.45 22.31 -17.85
N ASP A 173 -11.26 21.34 -16.94
CA ASP A 173 -10.11 21.29 -16.04
C ASP A 173 -8.82 21.00 -16.82
N ASN A 174 -7.69 21.23 -16.18
CA ASN A 174 -6.38 21.05 -16.80
C ASN A 174 -5.75 19.72 -16.39
N ALA A 175 -5.00 19.14 -17.33
CA ALA A 175 -3.92 18.21 -16.99
C ALA A 175 -2.61 18.99 -16.95
N ASP A 176 -1.94 18.99 -15.79
CA ASP A 176 -0.67 19.68 -15.59
C ASP A 176 0.45 18.64 -15.46
N VAL A 177 1.42 18.66 -16.36
CA VAL A 177 2.63 17.81 -16.35
C VAL A 177 3.83 18.69 -15.98
N GLY A 178 4.45 18.41 -14.82
CA GLY A 178 5.55 19.21 -14.28
C GLY A 178 6.88 19.08 -15.04
N GLY A 179 7.05 18.03 -15.85
CA GLY A 179 8.23 17.79 -16.69
C GLY A 179 7.86 17.46 -18.13
N ASP A 180 8.51 16.44 -18.72
CA ASP A 180 8.25 16.00 -20.08
C ASP A 180 7.03 15.06 -20.15
N ALA A 181 6.32 15.09 -21.26
CA ALA A 181 5.23 14.18 -21.57
C ALA A 181 5.52 13.37 -22.83
N PHE A 182 5.41 12.04 -22.75
CA PHE A 182 5.55 11.08 -23.85
C PHE A 182 4.20 10.41 -24.09
N ILE A 183 3.50 10.74 -25.16
CA ILE A 183 2.14 10.28 -25.41
C ILE A 183 2.05 9.61 -26.78
N ASN A 184 1.75 8.32 -26.81
CA ASN A 184 1.60 7.56 -28.05
C ASN A 184 0.19 7.72 -28.64
N GLY A 185 -0.14 8.91 -29.10
CA GLY A 185 -1.46 9.19 -29.68
C GLY A 185 -1.83 10.66 -29.65
N SER A 186 -3.11 10.92 -29.85
CA SER A 186 -3.68 12.27 -29.81
C SER A 186 -3.71 12.82 -28.38
N VAL A 187 -3.60 14.12 -28.25
CA VAL A 187 -3.75 14.86 -26.98
C VAL A 187 -4.90 15.83 -27.15
N THR A 188 -5.97 15.65 -26.40
CA THR A 188 -7.20 16.46 -26.53
C THR A 188 -7.63 17.07 -25.20
N GLY A 189 -8.29 18.22 -25.26
CA GLY A 189 -8.69 19.01 -24.09
C GLY A 189 -7.57 19.92 -23.61
N ASN A 190 -7.64 20.36 -22.34
CA ASN A 190 -6.69 21.29 -21.75
C ASN A 190 -5.53 20.52 -21.13
N VAL A 191 -4.36 20.54 -21.76
CA VAL A 191 -3.16 19.85 -21.29
C VAL A 191 -1.98 20.82 -21.28
N ARG A 192 -1.34 20.97 -20.12
CA ARG A 192 -0.13 21.77 -19.93
C ARG A 192 1.05 20.87 -19.67
N VAL A 193 2.11 21.03 -20.46
CA VAL A 193 3.38 20.33 -20.31
C VAL A 193 4.46 21.37 -20.06
N ALA A 194 5.05 21.38 -18.87
CA ALA A 194 6.10 22.35 -18.53
C ALA A 194 7.37 22.13 -19.36
N GLY A 195 7.70 20.88 -19.65
CA GLY A 195 8.82 20.49 -20.48
C GLY A 195 8.45 20.26 -21.94
N THR A 196 8.98 19.18 -22.52
CA THR A 196 8.78 18.78 -23.92
C THR A 196 7.61 17.79 -24.03
N LEU A 197 6.74 18.03 -25.01
CA LEU A 197 5.71 17.08 -25.41
C LEU A 197 6.23 16.23 -26.58
N HIS A 198 6.36 14.93 -26.36
CA HIS A 198 6.74 13.94 -27.37
C HIS A 198 5.49 13.20 -27.85
N VAL A 199 5.21 13.23 -29.14
CA VAL A 199 4.07 12.54 -29.77
C VAL A 199 4.47 11.96 -31.14
N PRO A 200 3.77 10.92 -31.62
CA PRO A 200 4.00 10.40 -32.98
C PRO A 200 3.71 11.48 -34.05
N ALA A 201 4.40 11.37 -35.17
CA ALA A 201 4.11 12.20 -36.33
C ALA A 201 2.65 12.04 -36.78
N GLY A 202 1.94 13.15 -36.96
CA GLY A 202 0.52 13.15 -37.31
C GLY A 202 -0.47 13.04 -36.17
N ALA A 203 0.02 12.98 -34.90
CA ALA A 203 -0.86 13.03 -33.74
C ALA A 203 -1.66 14.34 -33.71
N THR A 204 -2.96 14.24 -33.42
CA THR A 204 -3.82 15.41 -33.28
C THR A 204 -3.60 16.09 -31.94
N LEU A 205 -3.33 17.37 -31.92
CA LEU A 205 -3.25 18.18 -30.71
C LEU A 205 -4.48 19.11 -30.64
N GLY A 206 -5.22 19.03 -29.53
CA GLY A 206 -6.36 19.89 -29.25
C GLY A 206 -5.93 21.36 -29.05
N GLY A 207 -6.87 22.28 -29.18
CA GLY A 207 -6.61 23.73 -29.06
C GLY A 207 -6.20 24.22 -27.66
N GLY A 208 -6.41 23.38 -26.61
CA GLY A 208 -6.02 23.68 -25.22
C GLY A 208 -4.66 23.10 -24.82
N VAL A 209 -3.84 22.60 -25.75
CA VAL A 209 -2.53 22.02 -25.46
C VAL A 209 -1.45 23.09 -25.42
N GLU A 210 -0.94 23.33 -24.19
CA GLU A 210 0.20 24.22 -23.92
C GLU A 210 1.44 23.39 -23.62
N ARG A 211 2.62 23.79 -24.12
CA ARG A 211 3.88 23.06 -23.96
C ARG A 211 5.11 23.95 -24.08
N GLY A 212 6.23 23.55 -23.45
CA GLY A 212 7.53 24.20 -23.65
C GLY A 212 8.08 23.94 -25.05
N ALA A 213 8.16 22.67 -25.45
CA ALA A 213 8.61 22.26 -26.79
C ALA A 213 7.71 21.13 -27.33
N LEU A 214 7.80 20.85 -28.64
CA LEU A 214 7.16 19.71 -29.31
C LEU A 214 8.19 18.90 -30.09
N VAL A 215 8.21 17.60 -29.86
CA VAL A 215 9.00 16.64 -30.62
C VAL A 215 8.08 15.61 -31.25
N ASN A 216 8.17 15.43 -32.55
CA ASN A 216 7.46 14.39 -33.28
C ASN A 216 8.38 13.18 -33.47
N GLU A 217 8.15 12.14 -32.68
CA GLU A 217 8.93 10.91 -32.71
C GLU A 217 8.05 9.70 -32.34
N PRO A 218 8.45 8.47 -32.69
CA PRO A 218 7.77 7.29 -32.18
C PRO A 218 7.84 7.22 -30.65
N VAL A 219 6.68 7.13 -30.00
CA VAL A 219 6.60 6.96 -28.55
C VAL A 219 6.24 5.52 -28.23
N THR A 220 7.05 4.87 -27.41
CA THR A 220 6.77 3.54 -26.88
C THR A 220 6.80 3.60 -25.37
N VAL A 221 5.76 3.09 -24.72
CA VAL A 221 5.66 3.01 -23.26
C VAL A 221 5.56 1.55 -22.87
N ALA A 222 6.62 1.02 -22.27
CA ALA A 222 6.64 -0.34 -21.77
C ALA A 222 5.78 -0.47 -20.50
N PRO A 223 5.21 -1.65 -20.22
CA PRO A 223 4.58 -1.94 -18.94
C PRO A 223 5.52 -1.59 -17.78
N SER A 224 5.00 -0.82 -16.84
CA SER A 224 5.77 -0.29 -15.71
C SER A 224 5.67 -1.15 -14.45
N CYS A 225 4.56 -1.89 -14.30
CA CYS A 225 4.31 -2.82 -13.21
C CYS A 225 4.83 -4.21 -13.58
N ASP A 226 5.65 -4.78 -12.72
CA ASP A 226 6.03 -6.19 -12.90
C ASP A 226 4.94 -7.09 -12.33
N CYS A 227 4.11 -7.58 -13.21
CA CYS A 227 2.93 -8.41 -12.91
C CYS A 227 3.19 -9.89 -13.06
N SER A 228 4.45 -10.28 -13.28
CA SER A 228 4.80 -11.68 -13.30
C SER A 228 4.52 -12.28 -11.92
N ALA A 229 3.70 -13.32 -11.85
CA ALA A 229 3.33 -14.02 -10.61
C ALA A 229 4.53 -14.71 -9.91
N GLY A 230 5.74 -14.40 -10.33
CA GLY A 230 6.92 -15.19 -10.06
C GLY A 230 7.86 -14.67 -8.99
N PHE A 231 7.53 -13.59 -8.31
CA PHE A 231 8.46 -13.08 -7.28
C PHE A 231 8.43 -13.90 -6.00
N VAL A 232 7.24 -14.09 -5.44
CA VAL A 232 7.02 -14.92 -4.27
C VAL A 232 6.14 -16.07 -4.67
N ASP A 233 6.58 -17.29 -4.39
CA ASP A 233 5.73 -18.46 -4.43
C ASP A 233 4.83 -18.46 -3.19
N VAL A 234 3.80 -17.63 -3.20
CA VAL A 234 2.86 -17.48 -2.08
C VAL A 234 2.17 -18.81 -1.77
N ALA A 235 1.79 -19.57 -2.79
CA ALA A 235 1.15 -20.87 -2.61
C ALA A 235 2.11 -21.89 -1.96
N GLY A 236 3.34 -21.95 -2.44
CA GLY A 236 4.39 -22.78 -1.84
C GLY A 236 4.73 -22.36 -0.40
N ALA A 237 4.76 -21.05 -0.14
CA ALA A 237 4.99 -20.53 1.22
C ALA A 237 3.85 -20.90 2.18
N ILE A 238 2.59 -20.84 1.73
CA ILE A 238 1.43 -21.28 2.51
C ILE A 238 1.50 -22.80 2.78
N ALA A 239 1.86 -23.61 1.78
CA ALA A 239 2.02 -25.04 1.95
C ALA A 239 3.16 -25.37 2.91
N ALA A 240 4.28 -24.65 2.86
CA ALA A 240 5.39 -24.79 3.81
C ALA A 240 4.97 -24.42 5.21
N ALA A 241 4.20 -23.33 5.40
CA ALA A 241 3.65 -22.95 6.70
C ALA A 241 2.65 -23.99 7.24
N ALA A 242 1.81 -24.58 6.39
CA ALA A 242 0.91 -25.66 6.80
C ALA A 242 1.67 -26.88 7.34
N ALA A 243 2.83 -27.20 6.76
CA ALA A 243 3.66 -28.32 7.21
C ALA A 243 4.53 -27.99 8.43
N ASN A 244 4.96 -26.74 8.59
CA ASN A 244 5.95 -26.30 9.57
C ASN A 244 5.50 -24.98 10.23
N ASN A 245 4.62 -25.07 11.23
CA ASN A 245 4.14 -23.94 12.01
C ASN A 245 4.29 -24.17 13.49
N VAL A 246 4.08 -23.11 14.26
CA VAL A 246 4.17 -23.14 15.73
C VAL A 246 2.80 -23.27 16.42
N ASP A 247 1.72 -23.49 15.67
CA ASP A 247 0.34 -23.46 16.18
C ASP A 247 0.12 -24.46 17.31
N ALA A 248 0.56 -25.70 17.13
CA ALA A 248 0.43 -26.73 18.16
C ALA A 248 1.22 -26.38 19.43
N ALA A 249 2.41 -25.77 19.30
CA ALA A 249 3.23 -25.33 20.41
C ALA A 249 2.61 -24.13 21.15
N THR A 250 1.84 -23.30 20.45
CA THR A 250 1.15 -22.12 21.01
C THR A 250 -0.31 -22.40 21.36
N GLY A 251 -0.75 -23.66 21.26
CA GLY A 251 -2.12 -24.08 21.59
C GLY A 251 -3.18 -23.58 20.62
N ARG A 252 -2.80 -23.29 19.38
CA ARG A 252 -3.71 -22.81 18.32
C ARG A 252 -4.22 -23.96 17.46
N SER A 253 -5.36 -23.74 16.83
CA SER A 253 -5.94 -24.68 15.84
C SER A 253 -5.98 -24.00 14.47
N PRO A 254 -5.62 -24.70 13.39
CA PRO A 254 -5.71 -24.17 12.03
C PRO A 254 -7.12 -23.68 11.62
N THR A 255 -8.16 -24.12 12.29
CA THR A 255 -9.55 -23.78 12.01
C THR A 255 -10.16 -22.80 13.00
N GLU A 256 -9.41 -22.33 14.01
CA GLU A 256 -9.97 -21.49 15.08
C GLU A 256 -10.52 -20.14 14.60
N LEU A 257 -10.10 -19.68 13.41
CA LEU A 257 -10.57 -18.41 12.80
C LEU A 257 -11.62 -18.63 11.70
N ALA A 258 -11.93 -19.87 11.33
CA ALA A 258 -12.76 -20.19 10.18
C ALA A 258 -14.26 -19.87 10.36
N SER A 259 -14.72 -19.57 11.58
CA SER A 259 -16.09 -19.08 11.82
C SER A 259 -16.18 -18.36 13.18
N LEU A 260 -15.60 -17.17 13.25
CA LEU A 260 -15.62 -16.36 14.47
C LEU A 260 -16.90 -15.54 14.61
N THR A 261 -17.55 -15.69 15.76
CA THR A 261 -18.74 -14.91 16.14
C THR A 261 -18.50 -13.98 17.33
N ALA A 262 -17.34 -14.10 17.99
CA ALA A 262 -16.90 -13.24 19.09
C ALA A 262 -15.58 -12.58 18.75
N PRO A 263 -15.26 -11.40 19.31
CA PRO A 263 -13.97 -10.74 19.08
C PRO A 263 -12.80 -11.64 19.48
N LYS A 264 -11.75 -11.62 18.67
CA LYS A 264 -10.54 -12.44 18.89
C LYS A 264 -9.30 -11.57 18.79
N ILE A 265 -8.41 -11.73 19.75
CA ILE A 265 -7.04 -11.21 19.69
C ILE A 265 -6.12 -12.41 19.45
N LEU A 266 -5.22 -12.24 18.49
CA LEU A 266 -4.15 -13.17 18.17
C LEU A 266 -2.83 -12.50 18.52
N ASP A 267 -2.20 -12.95 19.61
CA ASP A 267 -0.83 -12.55 19.93
C ASP A 267 0.12 -13.48 19.18
N LEU A 268 0.95 -12.92 18.31
CA LEU A 268 1.93 -13.63 17.50
C LEU A 268 3.34 -13.23 17.95
N ASP A 269 4.02 -14.18 18.55
CA ASP A 269 5.48 -14.10 18.75
C ASP A 269 6.22 -14.34 17.43
N CYS A 270 7.53 -14.60 17.47
CA CYS A 270 8.25 -15.00 16.27
C CYS A 270 7.80 -16.38 15.79
N GLY A 271 7.75 -16.57 14.49
CA GLY A 271 7.48 -17.87 13.90
C GLY A 271 6.45 -17.85 12.78
N SER A 272 6.12 -19.05 12.33
CA SER A 272 5.16 -19.27 11.26
C SER A 272 3.85 -19.80 11.85
N TYR A 273 2.76 -19.17 11.50
CA TYR A 273 1.38 -19.53 11.90
C TYR A 273 0.56 -19.88 10.67
N TYR A 274 -0.36 -20.83 10.82
CA TYR A 274 -1.16 -21.29 9.68
C TYR A 274 -2.64 -21.41 10.06
N PHE A 275 -3.51 -20.83 9.25
CA PHE A 275 -4.95 -20.99 9.33
C PHE A 275 -5.55 -21.39 7.99
N THR A 276 -6.61 -22.20 8.04
CA THR A 276 -7.31 -22.63 6.82
C THR A 276 -8.08 -21.48 6.18
N ALA A 277 -8.66 -20.61 6.96
CA ALA A 277 -9.39 -19.40 6.55
C ALA A 277 -9.57 -18.46 7.75
N ILE A 278 -9.89 -17.20 7.47
CA ILE A 278 -10.42 -16.26 8.47
C ILE A 278 -11.80 -15.85 7.99
N ASP A 279 -12.85 -16.33 8.69
CA ASP A 279 -14.24 -15.90 8.47
C ASP A 279 -14.81 -15.41 9.80
N ALA A 280 -14.90 -14.09 9.95
CA ALA A 280 -15.27 -13.45 11.20
C ALA A 280 -16.43 -12.49 11.01
N SER A 281 -17.50 -12.69 11.76
CA SER A 281 -18.59 -11.71 11.96
C SER A 281 -18.28 -10.70 13.07
N ALA A 282 -17.28 -10.98 13.90
CA ALA A 282 -16.76 -10.12 14.96
C ALA A 282 -15.38 -9.58 14.62
N ALA A 283 -14.88 -8.64 15.44
CA ALA A 283 -13.58 -8.02 15.24
C ALA A 283 -12.42 -9.03 15.44
N VAL A 284 -11.39 -8.89 14.61
CA VAL A 284 -10.13 -9.65 14.71
C VAL A 284 -8.99 -8.66 14.88
N THR A 285 -8.18 -8.85 15.92
CA THR A 285 -6.96 -8.09 16.14
C THR A 285 -5.77 -9.04 16.14
N VAL A 286 -4.77 -8.76 15.33
CA VAL A 286 -3.49 -9.47 15.30
C VAL A 286 -2.45 -8.55 15.92
N VAL A 287 -1.82 -8.98 16.99
CA VAL A 287 -0.71 -8.28 17.66
C VAL A 287 0.57 -9.05 17.40
N VAL A 288 1.59 -8.39 16.90
CA VAL A 288 2.85 -9.03 16.48
C VAL A 288 4.00 -8.49 17.29
N HIS A 289 4.70 -9.37 18.00
CA HIS A 289 5.78 -9.04 18.94
C HIS A 289 7.19 -9.26 18.36
N GLY A 290 7.31 -9.94 17.22
CA GLY A 290 8.60 -10.23 16.57
C GLY A 290 8.45 -10.44 15.06
N HIS A 291 9.34 -11.21 14.45
CA HIS A 291 9.21 -11.58 13.04
C HIS A 291 8.24 -12.75 12.91
N ALA A 292 7.05 -12.51 12.37
CA ALA A 292 6.01 -13.50 12.20
C ALA A 292 5.61 -13.66 10.72
N LEU A 293 5.25 -14.88 10.35
CA LEU A 293 4.55 -15.21 9.13
C LEU A 293 3.16 -15.73 9.51
N LEU A 294 2.13 -15.15 8.96
CA LEU A 294 0.75 -15.58 9.11
C LEU A 294 0.23 -16.06 7.75
N ALA A 295 0.09 -17.39 7.60
CA ALA A 295 -0.41 -17.99 6.37
C ALA A 295 -1.90 -18.35 6.52
N VAL A 296 -2.71 -17.90 5.57
CA VAL A 296 -4.14 -18.23 5.45
C VAL A 296 -4.36 -18.91 4.10
N ALA A 297 -4.72 -20.20 4.11
CA ALA A 297 -4.84 -20.97 2.88
C ALA A 297 -6.04 -20.54 2.00
N GLY A 298 -7.13 -20.14 2.61
CA GLY A 298 -8.34 -19.69 1.94
C GLY A 298 -8.52 -18.18 1.96
N ASP A 299 -9.78 -17.79 2.02
CA ASP A 299 -10.19 -16.38 2.08
C ASP A 299 -10.01 -15.79 3.49
N VAL A 300 -9.78 -14.48 3.52
CA VAL A 300 -9.88 -13.64 4.71
C VAL A 300 -11.11 -12.75 4.57
N THR A 301 -12.13 -13.03 5.37
CA THR A 301 -13.37 -12.23 5.41
C THR A 301 -13.63 -11.77 6.84
N VAL A 302 -13.53 -10.45 7.08
CA VAL A 302 -13.79 -9.87 8.41
C VAL A 302 -14.84 -8.75 8.27
N ARG A 303 -15.97 -8.92 8.97
CA ARG A 303 -17.15 -8.05 8.80
C ARG A 303 -17.30 -6.96 9.86
N ALA A 304 -16.55 -7.03 10.96
CA ALA A 304 -16.71 -6.12 12.10
C ALA A 304 -15.44 -5.38 12.52
N GLY A 305 -14.43 -5.35 11.68
CA GLY A 305 -13.14 -4.70 11.93
C GLY A 305 -11.98 -5.69 11.95
N PHE A 306 -10.92 -5.36 11.25
CA PHE A 306 -9.69 -6.13 11.22
C PHE A 306 -8.50 -5.21 11.53
N ALA A 307 -7.80 -5.48 12.61
CA ALA A 307 -6.63 -4.72 13.03
C ALA A 307 -5.38 -5.59 13.03
N VAL A 308 -4.27 -5.03 12.54
CA VAL A 308 -2.93 -5.61 12.66
C VAL A 308 -2.03 -4.58 13.32
N GLN A 309 -1.52 -4.91 14.50
CA GLN A 309 -0.67 -4.06 15.32
C GLN A 309 0.72 -4.68 15.42
N LEU A 310 1.75 -3.88 15.19
CA LEU A 310 3.14 -4.32 15.24
C LEU A 310 3.86 -3.61 16.38
N ASP A 311 4.59 -4.35 17.19
CA ASP A 311 5.59 -3.77 18.11
C ASP A 311 6.67 -3.01 17.31
N PRO A 312 7.40 -2.08 17.93
CA PRO A 312 8.35 -1.20 17.21
C PRO A 312 9.42 -1.91 16.38
N SER A 313 9.78 -3.16 16.72
CA SER A 313 10.75 -3.97 15.97
C SER A 313 10.12 -5.15 15.25
N ALA A 314 8.79 -5.32 15.35
CA ALA A 314 8.10 -6.45 14.77
C ALA A 314 7.91 -6.29 13.25
N GLU A 315 7.84 -7.43 12.56
CA GLU A 315 7.51 -7.55 11.16
C GLU A 315 6.50 -8.67 10.92
N LEU A 316 5.62 -8.48 9.97
CA LEU A 316 4.64 -9.48 9.58
C LEU A 316 4.62 -9.68 8.07
N ASP A 317 4.72 -10.95 7.65
CA ASP A 317 4.31 -11.38 6.32
C ASP A 317 2.95 -12.10 6.43
N LEU A 318 1.91 -11.50 5.87
CA LEU A 318 0.56 -12.07 5.77
C LEU A 318 0.38 -12.69 4.38
N LEU A 319 0.29 -14.01 4.31
CA LEU A 319 0.09 -14.76 3.08
C LEU A 319 -1.38 -15.18 2.97
N ILE A 320 -2.04 -14.86 1.87
CA ILE A 320 -3.46 -15.18 1.63
C ILE A 320 -3.58 -15.96 0.32
N GLY A 321 -4.08 -17.20 0.41
CA GLY A 321 -4.29 -18.06 -0.75
C GLY A 321 -5.54 -17.69 -1.56
N GLY A 322 -6.56 -17.14 -0.91
CA GLY A 322 -7.82 -16.68 -1.51
C GLY A 322 -7.89 -15.16 -1.69
N GLY A 323 -9.05 -14.60 -1.39
CA GLY A 323 -9.33 -13.17 -1.40
C GLY A 323 -9.25 -12.53 -0.01
N LEU A 324 -9.31 -11.20 0.00
CA LEU A 324 -9.38 -10.41 1.24
C LEU A 324 -10.59 -9.49 1.19
N THR A 325 -11.52 -9.66 2.12
CA THR A 325 -12.69 -8.78 2.25
C THR A 325 -12.78 -8.25 3.67
N THR A 326 -12.73 -6.93 3.82
CA THR A 326 -12.87 -6.27 5.12
C THR A 326 -14.01 -5.26 5.09
N ARG A 327 -14.76 -5.18 6.18
CA ARG A 327 -15.85 -4.22 6.36
C ARG A 327 -15.75 -3.56 7.73
N ASN A 328 -16.32 -2.35 7.86
CA ASN A 328 -16.47 -1.65 9.14
C ASN A 328 -15.14 -1.37 9.88
N GLY A 329 -14.12 -0.98 9.15
CA GLY A 329 -12.84 -0.60 9.70
C GLY A 329 -11.74 -1.61 9.41
N LEU A 330 -10.66 -1.11 8.88
CA LEU A 330 -9.43 -1.83 8.64
C LEU A 330 -8.28 -0.97 9.17
N GLU A 331 -7.53 -1.53 10.10
CA GLU A 331 -6.31 -0.90 10.63
C GLU A 331 -5.14 -1.84 10.37
N PHE A 332 -4.44 -1.66 9.27
CA PHE A 332 -3.34 -2.54 8.88
C PHE A 332 -1.99 -1.91 9.14
N GLY A 333 -1.25 -2.50 10.07
CA GLY A 333 0.14 -2.20 10.32
C GLY A 333 0.38 -0.79 10.87
N THR A 334 1.44 -0.15 10.40
CA THR A 334 1.86 1.17 10.87
C THR A 334 2.20 2.11 9.72
N THR A 335 1.67 3.31 9.74
CA THR A 335 1.93 4.34 8.72
C THR A 335 3.34 4.91 8.78
N ILE A 336 4.05 4.73 9.90
CA ILE A 336 5.42 5.25 10.09
C ILE A 336 6.50 4.27 9.63
N ALA A 337 6.17 2.99 9.40
CA ALA A 337 7.10 1.98 8.91
C ALA A 337 6.36 0.87 8.12
N PRO A 338 5.67 1.22 7.02
CA PRO A 338 4.83 0.29 6.28
C PRO A 338 5.59 -0.89 5.66
N ALA A 339 6.88 -0.75 5.42
CA ALA A 339 7.73 -1.83 4.91
C ALA A 339 7.81 -3.06 5.85
N ARG A 340 7.43 -2.91 7.13
CA ARG A 340 7.42 -3.99 8.12
C ARG A 340 6.20 -4.89 8.03
N PHE A 341 5.16 -4.46 7.33
CA PHE A 341 3.98 -5.27 7.12
C PHE A 341 3.77 -5.51 5.63
N ARG A 342 3.85 -6.76 5.22
CA ARG A 342 3.74 -7.18 3.83
C ARG A 342 2.57 -8.15 3.68
N VAL A 343 1.68 -7.86 2.75
CA VAL A 343 0.50 -8.68 2.44
C VAL A 343 0.68 -9.27 1.05
N TRP A 344 0.70 -10.59 0.97
CA TRP A 344 0.92 -11.37 -0.25
C TRP A 344 -0.33 -12.16 -0.59
N ILE A 345 -0.97 -11.87 -1.71
CA ILE A 345 -2.23 -12.50 -2.13
C ILE A 345 -1.99 -13.29 -3.41
N ALA A 346 -2.11 -14.63 -3.33
CA ALA A 346 -1.97 -15.53 -4.47
C ALA A 346 -3.25 -15.67 -5.27
N GLY A 347 -4.40 -15.49 -4.61
CA GLY A 347 -5.72 -15.73 -5.21
C GLY A 347 -6.07 -14.73 -6.30
N THR A 348 -6.97 -15.16 -7.19
CA THR A 348 -7.60 -14.31 -8.20
C THR A 348 -8.90 -13.68 -7.70
N SER A 349 -9.34 -14.06 -6.50
CA SER A 349 -10.52 -13.47 -5.84
C SER A 349 -10.27 -12.01 -5.51
N SER A 350 -11.34 -11.22 -5.49
CA SER A 350 -11.22 -9.79 -5.25
C SER A 350 -10.69 -9.46 -3.85
N VAL A 351 -9.97 -8.36 -3.79
CA VAL A 351 -9.60 -7.68 -2.53
C VAL A 351 -10.54 -6.49 -2.36
N VAL A 352 -11.31 -6.51 -1.29
CA VAL A 352 -12.32 -5.47 -1.02
C VAL A 352 -12.02 -4.80 0.31
N PHE A 353 -11.75 -3.50 0.24
CA PHE A 353 -11.67 -2.61 1.39
C PHE A 353 -12.96 -1.78 1.44
N ASP A 354 -13.87 -2.14 2.34
CA ASP A 354 -15.13 -1.44 2.54
C ASP A 354 -15.10 -0.66 3.86
N GLY A 355 -15.61 0.56 3.84
CA GLY A 355 -15.51 1.49 4.96
C GLY A 355 -14.33 2.46 4.79
N ALA A 356 -13.78 2.95 5.89
CA ALA A 356 -12.63 3.84 5.93
C ALA A 356 -11.39 3.04 6.40
N PRO A 357 -10.69 2.35 5.52
CA PRO A 357 -9.52 1.57 5.91
C PRO A 357 -8.38 2.52 6.31
N TRP A 358 -7.49 2.06 7.18
CA TRP A 358 -6.20 2.70 7.42
C TRP A 358 -5.10 1.67 7.20
N ILE A 359 -4.28 1.89 6.18
CA ILE A 359 -3.34 0.88 5.71
C ILE A 359 -1.92 1.43 5.76
N GLY A 360 -1.08 0.84 6.63
CA GLY A 360 0.36 1.04 6.67
C GLY A 360 1.05 -0.27 6.27
N ALA A 361 1.09 -0.58 4.97
CA ALA A 361 1.54 -1.87 4.48
C ALA A 361 2.04 -1.83 3.04
N VAL A 362 2.78 -2.88 2.66
CA VAL A 362 3.08 -3.23 1.28
C VAL A 362 2.15 -4.35 0.84
N ILE A 363 1.33 -4.14 -0.18
CA ILE A 363 0.32 -5.10 -0.64
C ILE A 363 0.66 -5.59 -2.04
N HIS A 364 0.81 -6.90 -2.19
CA HIS A 364 1.13 -7.58 -3.44
C HIS A 364 0.01 -8.55 -3.83
N ALA A 365 -0.80 -8.16 -4.81
CA ALA A 365 -1.97 -8.90 -5.28
C ALA A 365 -2.07 -8.90 -6.82
N PRO A 366 -1.03 -9.35 -7.57
CA PRO A 366 -0.95 -9.16 -9.02
C PRO A 366 -2.06 -9.84 -9.81
N ALA A 367 -2.70 -10.86 -9.24
CA ALA A 367 -3.78 -11.61 -9.86
C ALA A 367 -5.18 -11.16 -9.40
N ALA A 368 -5.29 -10.36 -8.33
CA ALA A 368 -6.56 -9.95 -7.72
C ALA A 368 -6.93 -8.51 -8.07
N ALA A 369 -8.20 -8.27 -8.37
CA ALA A 369 -8.74 -6.92 -8.47
C ALA A 369 -8.92 -6.31 -7.07
N VAL A 370 -8.44 -5.08 -6.87
CA VAL A 370 -8.60 -4.33 -5.62
C VAL A 370 -9.67 -3.26 -5.78
N THR A 371 -10.64 -3.29 -4.89
CA THR A 371 -11.71 -2.29 -4.79
C THR A 371 -11.73 -1.67 -3.40
N ALA A 372 -11.61 -0.36 -3.32
CA ALA A 372 -11.73 0.42 -2.08
C ALA A 372 -12.95 1.34 -2.19
N THR A 373 -14.06 0.97 -1.55
CA THR A 373 -15.33 1.72 -1.67
C THR A 373 -15.34 2.99 -0.82
N GLY A 374 -14.72 2.94 0.36
CA GLY A 374 -14.60 4.04 1.33
C GLY A 374 -13.33 4.87 1.20
N GLY A 375 -12.62 4.78 0.06
CA GLY A 375 -11.30 5.36 -0.13
C GLY A 375 -10.16 4.41 0.21
N LEU A 376 -8.93 4.85 -0.05
CA LEU A 376 -7.70 4.09 0.21
C LEU A 376 -6.64 5.01 0.85
N PRO A 377 -6.76 5.39 2.12
CA PRO A 377 -5.65 6.01 2.84
C PRO A 377 -4.58 4.95 3.08
N LEU A 378 -3.54 5.00 2.25
CA LEU A 378 -2.44 4.03 2.23
C LEU A 378 -1.13 4.75 2.52
N SER A 379 -0.40 4.27 3.52
CA SER A 379 1.05 4.49 3.63
C SER A 379 1.76 3.22 3.22
N GLY A 380 2.56 3.30 2.15
CA GLY A 380 3.21 2.10 1.61
C GLY A 380 3.09 1.97 0.10
N SER A 381 2.76 0.78 -0.39
CA SER A 381 2.62 0.49 -1.82
C SER A 381 1.57 -0.59 -2.07
N LEU A 382 0.85 -0.47 -3.17
CA LEU A 382 -0.12 -1.47 -3.64
C LEU A 382 0.19 -1.87 -5.08
N LEU A 383 0.42 -3.16 -5.31
CA LEU A 383 0.41 -3.78 -6.63
C LEU A 383 -0.80 -4.71 -6.73
N ALA A 384 -1.62 -4.55 -7.78
CA ALA A 384 -2.84 -5.33 -8.00
C ALA A 384 -3.09 -5.63 -9.48
N HIS A 385 -3.96 -6.60 -9.78
CA HIS A 385 -4.39 -6.85 -11.16
C HIS A 385 -5.10 -5.64 -11.76
N SER A 386 -6.04 -5.08 -11.02
CA SER A 386 -6.71 -3.82 -11.35
C SER A 386 -7.05 -3.07 -10.07
N ILE A 387 -7.19 -1.75 -10.15
CA ILE A 387 -7.43 -0.91 -8.99
C ILE A 387 -8.65 -0.02 -9.25
N SER A 388 -9.60 -0.02 -8.30
CA SER A 388 -10.76 0.87 -8.30
C SER A 388 -10.90 1.54 -6.93
N ILE A 389 -10.83 2.88 -6.88
CA ILE A 389 -10.89 3.64 -5.62
C ILE A 389 -12.10 4.57 -5.67
N GLY A 390 -13.14 4.24 -4.89
CA GLY A 390 -14.46 4.83 -4.93
C GLY A 390 -14.66 6.12 -4.15
N ALA A 391 -13.74 6.47 -3.24
CA ALA A 391 -13.81 7.70 -2.45
C ALA A 391 -12.45 8.39 -2.33
N ASP A 392 -12.46 9.64 -1.87
CA ASP A 392 -11.28 10.48 -1.72
C ASP A 392 -10.17 9.77 -0.94
N SER A 393 -8.96 9.82 -1.48
CA SER A 393 -7.83 9.04 -0.98
C SER A 393 -6.55 9.85 -0.99
N MET A 394 -5.77 9.65 0.07
CA MET A 394 -4.38 10.10 0.17
C MET A 394 -3.48 8.88 0.27
N VAL A 395 -2.49 8.78 -0.59
CA VAL A 395 -1.55 7.67 -0.62
C VAL A 395 -0.13 8.18 -0.42
N HIS A 396 0.55 7.65 0.59
CA HIS A 396 1.89 8.07 1.00
C HIS A 396 2.89 6.97 0.67
N TYR A 397 3.81 7.22 -0.26
CA TYR A 397 4.82 6.24 -0.65
C TYR A 397 5.99 6.26 0.30
N ASP A 398 6.27 5.14 0.96
CA ASP A 398 7.47 5.00 1.77
C ASP A 398 8.66 4.53 0.92
N ARG A 399 9.65 5.39 0.72
CA ARG A 399 10.88 5.08 -0.05
C ARG A 399 11.73 3.99 0.59
N ALA A 400 11.62 3.81 1.91
CA ALA A 400 12.33 2.74 2.63
C ALA A 400 11.93 1.34 2.13
N ILE A 401 10.76 1.20 1.50
CA ILE A 401 10.33 -0.05 0.85
C ILE A 401 11.37 -0.54 -0.16
N LEU A 402 11.98 0.37 -0.93
CA LEU A 402 12.98 0.01 -1.93
C LEU A 402 14.29 -0.50 -1.31
N ALA A 403 14.64 0.00 -0.13
CA ALA A 403 15.85 -0.42 0.59
C ALA A 403 15.65 -1.72 1.36
N ALA A 404 14.42 -2.06 1.74
CA ALA A 404 14.08 -3.31 2.42
C ALA A 404 14.38 -4.58 1.59
N GLY A 405 14.93 -4.43 0.38
CA GLY A 405 15.21 -5.48 -0.57
C GLY A 405 16.66 -5.78 -0.87
N SER A 406 17.59 -5.05 -0.32
CA SER A 406 19.02 -5.16 -0.69
C SER A 406 19.75 -6.42 -0.18
N ILE A 407 19.12 -7.21 0.68
CA ILE A 407 19.75 -8.39 1.31
C ILE A 407 19.90 -9.58 0.32
N CYS A 408 19.21 -9.56 -0.79
CA CYS A 408 19.21 -10.68 -1.75
C CYS A 408 20.28 -10.61 -2.84
N GLY A 409 21.22 -9.68 -2.78
CA GLY A 409 22.38 -9.64 -3.68
C GLY A 409 22.05 -9.34 -5.16
N GLU A 410 20.82 -9.04 -5.52
CA GLU A 410 20.55 -8.50 -6.86
C GLU A 410 20.93 -7.01 -6.90
N PRO A 411 21.63 -6.58 -7.94
CA PRO A 411 21.93 -5.16 -8.08
C PRO A 411 20.62 -4.38 -8.12
N ALA A 412 20.54 -3.30 -7.35
CA ALA A 412 19.45 -2.36 -7.42
C ALA A 412 19.20 -2.08 -8.91
N ALA A 413 17.99 -2.42 -9.39
CA ALA A 413 17.63 -2.16 -10.77
C ALA A 413 17.88 -0.68 -11.02
N ALA A 414 18.71 -0.39 -12.02
CA ALA A 414 19.07 0.98 -12.35
C ALA A 414 17.77 1.80 -12.42
N VAL A 415 17.71 2.84 -11.61
CA VAL A 415 16.62 3.81 -11.68
C VAL A 415 16.65 4.32 -13.12
N VAL A 416 15.70 3.88 -13.93
CA VAL A 416 15.54 4.42 -15.28
C VAL A 416 15.09 5.86 -15.09
N PRO A 417 15.87 6.84 -15.56
CA PRO A 417 15.60 8.25 -15.39
C PRO A 417 14.27 8.69 -16.03
#